data_26559ef14d04546b4ffc4462ff529e9b
#
_entry.id   26559ef14d04546b4ffc4462ff529e9b
#
_cell.length_a   1.000
_cell.length_b   1.000
_cell.length_c   1.000
_cell.angle_alpha   90.00
_cell.angle_beta   90.00
_cell.angle_gamma   90.00
#
_symmetry.space_group_name_H-M   'P 1'
#
loop_
_entity.id
_entity.type
_entity.pdbx_description
1 polymer ?
#
loop_
_entity_poly.entity_id
_entity_poly.type
_entity_poly.pdbx_seq_one_letter_code
_entity_poly.pdbx_strand_id
1 'polypeptide(L)'
;YQVQANGTEGDKGDSWTRLAFAGIKVGDYGSFDYGRNYGVMYDVEGWTDMLPEFGGDSYTKADNFMTGRANGVATYRNTDFFGLVDGLNVALQYQGANENQSPEQEGTNNGGDDRNMKNSNGDGFGISSTYDLGMGVSFGAAYTSSDRTNEQVNHSTAGGDKADAWTAGLKYDANNIYLATMYSETRNMTPYGGSDGSDNTIANKTQNFEVTAQYQFDFGLRPEVSFLMSKGKDLTMPGTAASPAGTSGDKDLVKYASVGATYYFNKNFSTYVDYKINLLDEDDSFYTRNDIS
;
A
#
# COMPACT_ATOMS: atom_id res chain seq x y z
N TYR A 1 -2.18 15.12 -8.94
CA TYR A 1 -1.85 16.21 -8.01
C TYR A 1 -2.73 16.11 -6.77
N GLN A 2 -2.17 16.28 -5.60
CA GLN A 2 -2.89 16.42 -4.35
C GLN A 2 -2.53 17.76 -3.72
N VAL A 3 -3.55 18.46 -3.19
CA VAL A 3 -3.41 19.73 -2.47
C VAL A 3 -4.04 19.57 -1.10
N GLN A 4 -3.35 19.97 -0.05
CA GLN A 4 -3.92 20.02 1.28
C GLN A 4 -4.75 21.29 1.48
N ALA A 5 -5.99 21.15 1.90
CA ALA A 5 -6.89 22.28 2.08
C ALA A 5 -6.58 23.11 3.34
N ASN A 6 -5.96 22.50 4.35
CA ASN A 6 -5.60 23.15 5.60
C ASN A 6 -4.31 24.00 5.52
N GLY A 7 -3.55 23.87 4.45
CA GLY A 7 -2.30 24.61 4.22
C GLY A 7 -2.38 25.72 3.17
N THR A 8 -3.56 26.04 2.66
CA THR A 8 -3.74 26.99 1.54
C THR A 8 -3.34 28.45 1.85
N GLU A 9 -3.18 28.78 3.11
CA GLU A 9 -2.73 30.12 3.56
C GLU A 9 -1.32 30.11 4.15
N GLY A 10 -0.65 28.97 4.19
CA GLY A 10 0.67 28.77 4.79
C GLY A 10 1.79 28.59 3.76
N ASP A 11 2.99 28.41 4.28
CA ASP A 11 4.21 28.27 3.49
C ASP A 11 4.27 26.96 2.69
N LYS A 12 5.01 27.02 1.63
CA LYS A 12 5.47 26.03 0.66
C LYS A 12 5.34 24.55 1.06
N GLY A 13 4.62 23.76 0.27
CA GLY A 13 4.62 22.31 0.36
C GLY A 13 3.23 21.69 0.34
N ASP A 14 2.19 22.47 0.11
CA ASP A 14 0.79 22.03 0.20
C ASP A 14 0.29 21.23 -0.99
N SER A 15 1.17 20.98 -1.97
CA SER A 15 0.83 20.17 -3.13
C SER A 15 1.97 19.24 -3.52
N TRP A 16 1.62 18.01 -3.90
CA TRP A 16 2.59 17.04 -4.38
C TRP A 16 2.03 16.17 -5.49
N THR A 17 2.92 15.59 -6.27
CA THR A 17 2.56 14.68 -7.35
C THR A 17 2.29 13.28 -6.79
N ARG A 18 1.05 12.85 -6.82
CA ARG A 18 0.69 11.46 -6.48
C ARG A 18 0.98 10.50 -7.62
N LEU A 19 0.57 10.86 -8.84
CA LEU A 19 0.75 10.09 -10.05
C LEU A 19 1.21 11.01 -11.18
N ALA A 20 2.17 10.55 -11.99
CA ALA A 20 2.65 11.23 -13.18
C ALA A 20 3.21 10.18 -14.15
N PHE A 21 2.43 9.77 -15.10
CA PHE A 21 2.81 8.77 -16.10
C PHE A 21 2.23 9.13 -17.47
N ALA A 22 2.82 8.56 -18.50
CA ALA A 22 2.32 8.66 -19.86
C ALA A 22 2.34 7.27 -20.50
N GLY A 23 1.37 7.00 -21.36
CA GLY A 23 1.26 5.69 -21.98
C GLY A 23 0.42 5.69 -23.24
N ILE A 24 0.32 4.53 -23.85
CA ILE A 24 -0.49 4.25 -25.03
C ILE A 24 -1.41 3.05 -24.75
N LYS A 25 -2.60 3.08 -25.33
CA LYS A 25 -3.54 1.95 -25.35
C LYS A 25 -3.87 1.59 -26.79
N VAL A 26 -3.80 0.31 -27.13
CA VAL A 26 -4.01 -0.20 -28.49
C VAL A 26 -5.04 -1.32 -28.47
N GLY A 27 -6.31 -0.94 -28.58
CA GLY A 27 -7.45 -1.89 -28.66
C GLY A 27 -7.33 -3.01 -27.61
N ASP A 28 -7.54 -4.25 -28.03
CA ASP A 28 -7.48 -5.43 -27.16
C ASP A 28 -6.04 -5.90 -26.86
N TYR A 29 -5.04 -5.30 -27.52
CA TYR A 29 -3.63 -5.57 -27.19
C TYR A 29 -3.20 -4.98 -25.87
N GLY A 30 -4.03 -4.12 -25.25
CA GLY A 30 -3.80 -3.57 -23.93
C GLY A 30 -3.16 -2.19 -23.94
N SER A 31 -2.56 -1.82 -22.82
CA SER A 31 -1.89 -0.53 -22.61
C SER A 31 -0.48 -0.73 -22.08
N PHE A 32 0.37 0.21 -22.41
CA PHE A 32 1.70 0.34 -21.83
C PHE A 32 1.88 1.77 -21.33
N ASP A 33 2.33 1.94 -20.10
CA ASP A 33 2.64 3.23 -19.51
C ASP A 33 3.99 3.19 -18.79
N TYR A 34 4.58 4.39 -18.64
CA TYR A 34 5.81 4.59 -17.89
C TYR A 34 5.71 5.87 -17.04
N GLY A 35 6.23 5.79 -15.81
CA GLY A 35 6.36 6.93 -14.90
C GLY A 35 6.04 6.58 -13.47
N ARG A 36 5.51 7.56 -12.71
CA ARG A 36 5.02 7.36 -11.35
C ARG A 36 3.57 6.88 -11.38
N ASN A 37 3.36 5.61 -11.07
CA ASN A 37 2.04 4.97 -11.12
C ASN A 37 1.89 3.97 -9.96
N TYR A 38 0.71 3.36 -9.85
CA TYR A 38 0.50 2.29 -8.88
C TYR A 38 1.29 1.03 -9.25
N GLY A 39 1.86 0.41 -8.24
CA GLY A 39 2.45 -0.93 -8.33
C GLY A 39 1.39 -2.00 -8.52
N VAL A 40 1.79 -3.12 -9.13
CA VAL A 40 0.85 -4.23 -9.41
C VAL A 40 0.26 -4.89 -8.16
N MET A 41 0.91 -4.78 -7.00
CA MET A 41 0.35 -5.25 -5.74
C MET A 41 -0.94 -4.53 -5.38
N TYR A 42 -1.03 -3.24 -5.72
CA TYR A 42 -2.22 -2.43 -5.46
C TYR A 42 -3.44 -2.82 -6.28
N ASP A 43 -3.29 -3.61 -7.34
CA ASP A 43 -4.42 -4.15 -8.10
C ASP A 43 -5.33 -5.06 -7.23
N VAL A 44 -4.78 -5.61 -6.16
CA VAL A 44 -5.52 -6.40 -5.15
C VAL A 44 -5.70 -5.62 -3.85
N GLU A 45 -4.66 -4.93 -3.35
CA GLU A 45 -4.70 -4.12 -2.14
C GLU A 45 -5.78 -3.02 -2.21
N GLY A 46 -5.93 -2.37 -3.36
CA GLY A 46 -6.94 -1.35 -3.58
C GLY A 46 -8.38 -1.82 -3.34
N TRP A 47 -8.63 -3.12 -3.25
CA TRP A 47 -9.96 -3.65 -2.91
C TRP A 47 -10.32 -3.46 -1.45
N THR A 48 -9.35 -3.44 -0.56
CA THR A 48 -9.56 -3.20 0.88
C THR A 48 -9.28 -1.76 1.30
N ASP A 49 -8.60 -0.99 0.46
CA ASP A 49 -8.33 0.45 0.66
C ASP A 49 -9.52 1.31 0.20
N MET A 50 -10.68 1.13 0.85
CA MET A 50 -11.97 1.72 0.45
C MET A 50 -12.53 2.71 1.46
N LEU A 51 -11.92 2.85 2.62
CA LEU A 51 -12.35 3.79 3.65
C LEU A 51 -11.98 5.23 3.27
N PRO A 52 -12.76 6.25 3.68
CA PRO A 52 -12.49 7.63 3.32
C PRO A 52 -11.19 8.20 3.95
N GLU A 53 -10.78 7.69 5.11
CA GLU A 53 -9.61 8.19 5.84
C GLU A 53 -8.59 7.08 6.15
N PHE A 54 -9.02 5.94 6.64
CA PHE A 54 -8.16 4.82 7.04
C PHE A 54 -8.18 3.71 5.99
N GLY A 55 -7.38 2.67 6.16
CA GLY A 55 -7.25 1.55 5.24
C GLY A 55 -5.92 1.54 4.48
N GLY A 56 -5.59 0.41 3.84
CA GLY A 56 -4.38 0.26 3.04
C GLY A 56 -3.07 0.39 3.81
N ASP A 57 -3.09 0.20 5.14
CA ASP A 57 -1.96 0.51 6.02
C ASP A 57 -1.09 -0.70 6.34
N SER A 58 -1.46 -1.90 5.91
CA SER A 58 -0.77 -3.09 6.38
C SER A 58 0.63 -3.23 5.79
N TYR A 59 0.78 -3.14 4.47
CA TYR A 59 2.07 -3.26 3.81
C TYR A 59 2.29 -2.28 2.65
N THR A 60 1.23 -1.69 2.13
CA THR A 60 1.28 -0.81 0.97
C THR A 60 1.99 0.48 1.29
N LYS A 61 3.07 0.78 0.57
CA LYS A 61 3.88 1.99 0.73
C LYS A 61 4.02 2.72 -0.61
N ALA A 62 4.26 4.03 -0.54
CA ALA A 62 4.65 4.80 -1.73
C ALA A 62 6.14 4.61 -2.01
N ASP A 63 6.48 4.45 -3.27
CA ASP A 63 7.85 4.24 -3.78
C ASP A 63 8.60 3.06 -3.17
N ASN A 64 7.89 1.99 -2.86
CA ASN A 64 8.49 0.81 -2.24
C ASN A 64 8.05 -0.46 -2.97
N PHE A 65 8.94 -1.01 -3.78
CA PHE A 65 8.86 -2.36 -4.36
C PHE A 65 7.52 -2.68 -5.06
N MET A 66 6.93 -1.71 -5.78
CA MET A 66 5.66 -1.87 -6.51
C MET A 66 4.45 -2.21 -5.63
N THR A 67 4.45 -1.79 -4.36
CA THR A 67 3.34 -2.06 -3.43
C THR A 67 2.26 -0.99 -3.45
N GLY A 68 2.63 0.29 -3.50
CA GLY A 68 1.71 1.42 -3.58
C GLY A 68 2.00 2.26 -4.81
N ARG A 69 2.05 3.58 -4.66
CA ARG A 69 2.55 4.46 -5.72
C ARG A 69 4.04 4.29 -5.83
N ALA A 70 4.54 4.03 -7.02
CA ALA A 70 5.94 3.77 -7.29
C ALA A 70 6.48 4.62 -8.44
N ASN A 71 7.70 5.12 -8.30
CA ASN A 71 8.42 5.85 -9.35
C ASN A 71 9.14 4.88 -10.29
N GLY A 72 9.34 5.32 -11.54
CA GLY A 72 10.13 4.59 -12.52
C GLY A 72 9.54 3.23 -12.90
N VAL A 73 8.21 3.11 -12.92
CA VAL A 73 7.54 1.86 -13.29
C VAL A 73 7.13 1.88 -14.77
N ALA A 74 7.47 0.80 -15.47
CA ALA A 74 7.00 0.48 -16.80
C ALA A 74 5.95 -0.63 -16.68
N THR A 75 4.70 -0.34 -17.05
CA THR A 75 3.58 -1.24 -16.81
C THR A 75 2.88 -1.59 -18.11
N TYR A 76 2.74 -2.88 -18.38
CA TYR A 76 1.84 -3.41 -19.39
C TYR A 76 0.59 -3.96 -18.72
N ARG A 77 -0.59 -3.59 -19.24
CA ARG A 77 -1.90 -4.06 -18.75
C ARG A 77 -2.75 -4.56 -19.90
N ASN A 78 -3.37 -5.70 -19.70
CA ASN A 78 -4.32 -6.26 -20.64
C ASN A 78 -5.60 -6.66 -19.90
N THR A 79 -6.72 -6.23 -20.45
CA THR A 79 -8.06 -6.57 -19.95
C THR A 79 -8.65 -7.66 -20.84
N ASP A 80 -9.47 -8.52 -20.23
CA ASP A 80 -10.17 -9.62 -20.90
C ASP A 80 -9.23 -10.59 -21.66
N PHE A 81 -7.96 -10.64 -21.22
CA PHE A 81 -6.89 -11.46 -21.78
C PHE A 81 -6.90 -11.47 -23.32
N PHE A 82 -6.61 -10.30 -23.90
CA PHE A 82 -6.65 -10.04 -25.35
C PHE A 82 -8.04 -10.21 -25.98
N GLY A 83 -9.11 -10.04 -25.21
CA GLY A 83 -10.48 -10.29 -25.65
C GLY A 83 -10.85 -11.77 -25.79
N LEU A 84 -10.02 -12.66 -25.23
CA LEU A 84 -10.22 -14.13 -25.31
C LEU A 84 -10.92 -14.69 -24.07
N VAL A 85 -10.78 -14.05 -22.93
CA VAL A 85 -11.35 -14.51 -21.66
C VAL A 85 -11.93 -13.29 -20.92
N ASP A 86 -13.23 -13.14 -21.03
CA ASP A 86 -13.97 -12.05 -20.38
C ASP A 86 -13.68 -12.04 -18.86
N GLY A 87 -13.40 -10.88 -18.33
CA GLY A 87 -13.13 -10.66 -16.90
C GLY A 87 -11.71 -11.02 -16.43
N LEU A 88 -10.88 -11.66 -17.26
CA LEU A 88 -9.49 -11.95 -16.89
C LEU A 88 -8.58 -10.79 -17.25
N ASN A 89 -8.04 -10.11 -16.25
CA ASN A 89 -7.09 -9.03 -16.43
C ASN A 89 -5.71 -9.44 -15.95
N VAL A 90 -4.67 -9.00 -16.65
CA VAL A 90 -3.28 -9.26 -16.30
C VAL A 90 -2.46 -7.97 -16.38
N ALA A 91 -1.49 -7.83 -15.50
CA ALA A 91 -0.51 -6.77 -15.59
C ALA A 91 0.89 -7.32 -15.37
N LEU A 92 1.86 -6.77 -16.10
CA LEU A 92 3.29 -6.99 -15.93
C LEU A 92 3.93 -5.65 -15.67
N GLN A 93 4.80 -5.58 -14.68
CA GLN A 93 5.46 -4.34 -14.31
C GLN A 93 6.94 -4.54 -14.06
N TYR A 94 7.73 -3.59 -14.49
CA TYR A 94 9.14 -3.45 -14.15
C TYR A 94 9.32 -2.12 -13.41
N GLN A 95 10.06 -2.13 -12.33
CA GLN A 95 10.50 -0.92 -11.63
C GLN A 95 12.02 -0.82 -11.72
N GLY A 96 12.51 0.31 -12.23
CA GLY A 96 13.93 0.61 -12.21
C GLY A 96 14.43 0.92 -10.79
N ALA A 97 15.73 0.78 -10.56
CA ALA A 97 16.36 1.12 -9.29
C ALA A 97 16.19 2.60 -8.95
N ASN A 98 15.84 2.87 -7.70
CA ASN A 98 15.73 4.21 -7.13
C ASN A 98 16.52 4.26 -5.82
N GLU A 99 17.77 4.71 -5.91
CA GLU A 99 18.70 4.79 -4.78
C GLU A 99 19.13 6.24 -4.57
N ASN A 100 19.19 6.70 -3.32
CA ASN A 100 19.85 7.95 -2.90
C ASN A 100 19.76 9.10 -3.91
N GLN A 101 18.59 9.27 -4.52
CA GLN A 101 18.36 10.28 -5.53
C GLN A 101 18.26 11.65 -4.88
N SER A 102 19.00 12.61 -5.39
CA SER A 102 18.82 13.99 -4.96
C SER A 102 17.42 14.51 -5.32
N PRO A 103 16.94 15.57 -4.66
CA PRO A 103 15.61 16.13 -4.92
C PRO A 103 15.31 16.46 -6.39
N GLU A 104 16.34 16.67 -7.17
CA GLU A 104 16.24 17.08 -8.58
C GLU A 104 16.24 15.88 -9.54
N GLN A 105 16.43 14.67 -9.03
CA GLN A 105 16.51 13.45 -9.85
C GLN A 105 15.19 12.68 -9.82
N GLU A 106 14.99 11.87 -10.85
CA GLU A 106 13.85 10.98 -10.93
C GLU A 106 13.82 10.03 -9.73
N GLY A 107 12.63 9.81 -9.20
CA GLY A 107 12.44 8.86 -8.11
C GLY A 107 12.43 9.45 -6.70
N THR A 108 12.58 10.76 -6.54
CA THR A 108 12.37 11.40 -5.24
C THR A 108 10.88 11.46 -4.90
N ASN A 109 10.54 11.08 -3.67
CA ASN A 109 9.15 11.00 -3.25
C ASN A 109 8.62 12.32 -2.68
N ASN A 110 9.43 13.09 -2.02
CA ASN A 110 9.02 14.26 -1.23
C ASN A 110 9.81 15.50 -1.64
N GLY A 111 9.65 15.97 -2.85
CA GLY A 111 9.96 17.34 -3.27
C GLY A 111 11.10 18.09 -2.59
N GLY A 112 12.14 17.41 -2.12
CA GLY A 112 13.21 18.09 -1.43
C GLY A 112 14.18 17.22 -0.64
N ASP A 113 13.79 16.01 -0.31
CA ASP A 113 14.63 15.12 0.51
C ASP A 113 15.21 13.97 -0.32
N ASP A 114 16.44 13.59 -0.03
CA ASP A 114 17.06 12.40 -0.57
C ASP A 114 16.21 11.16 -0.22
N ARG A 115 16.21 10.17 -1.11
CA ARG A 115 15.56 8.90 -0.79
C ARG A 115 16.28 8.23 0.37
N ASN A 116 15.54 7.93 1.40
CA ASN A 116 16.06 7.16 2.52
C ASN A 116 15.92 5.65 2.26
N MET A 117 16.52 4.85 3.11
CA MET A 117 16.50 3.39 3.02
C MET A 117 15.07 2.81 2.94
N LYS A 118 14.10 3.43 3.60
CA LYS A 118 12.69 2.96 3.62
C LYS A 118 11.98 3.13 2.28
N ASN A 119 12.43 4.07 1.45
CA ASN A 119 11.79 4.43 0.18
C ASN A 119 12.61 4.03 -1.05
N SER A 120 13.83 3.53 -0.84
CA SER A 120 14.71 3.07 -1.92
C SER A 120 14.32 1.67 -2.39
N ASN A 121 14.66 1.34 -3.62
CA ASN A 121 14.54 0.02 -4.21
C ASN A 121 15.63 -0.20 -5.27
N GLY A 122 16.06 -1.43 -5.46
CA GLY A 122 16.76 -1.86 -6.67
C GLY A 122 15.79 -2.19 -7.80
N ASP A 123 16.31 -2.75 -8.88
CA ASP A 123 15.51 -3.21 -10.01
C ASP A 123 14.56 -4.33 -9.60
N GLY A 124 13.35 -4.32 -10.15
CA GLY A 124 12.36 -5.33 -9.81
C GLY A 124 11.33 -5.57 -10.90
N PHE A 125 10.63 -6.68 -10.76
CA PHE A 125 9.50 -7.02 -11.62
C PHE A 125 8.29 -7.45 -10.77
N GLY A 126 7.11 -7.27 -11.34
CA GLY A 126 5.87 -7.68 -10.72
C GLY A 126 4.85 -8.17 -11.73
N ILE A 127 3.93 -8.96 -11.26
CA ILE A 127 2.79 -9.47 -12.01
C ILE A 127 1.55 -9.42 -11.15
N SER A 128 0.42 -9.05 -11.74
CA SER A 128 -0.90 -9.23 -11.14
C SER A 128 -1.86 -9.89 -12.12
N SER A 129 -2.84 -10.57 -11.56
CA SER A 129 -3.99 -11.09 -12.30
C SER A 129 -5.24 -10.93 -11.46
N THR A 130 -6.29 -10.40 -12.06
CA THR A 130 -7.62 -10.35 -11.45
C THR A 130 -8.63 -11.00 -12.38
N TYR A 131 -9.59 -11.68 -11.82
CA TYR A 131 -10.65 -12.34 -12.58
C TYR A 131 -12.03 -11.99 -12.02
N ASP A 132 -12.85 -11.39 -12.85
CA ASP A 132 -14.24 -11.12 -12.56
C ASP A 132 -15.09 -12.32 -13.03
N LEU A 133 -15.68 -13.01 -12.04
CA LEU A 133 -16.55 -14.16 -12.31
C LEU A 133 -17.95 -13.77 -12.78
N GLY A 134 -18.25 -12.46 -12.86
CA GLY A 134 -19.62 -11.97 -12.97
C GLY A 134 -20.36 -12.03 -11.64
N MET A 135 -21.60 -11.59 -11.61
CA MET A 135 -22.44 -11.52 -10.38
C MET A 135 -21.81 -10.72 -9.25
N GLY A 136 -20.83 -9.86 -9.54
CA GLY A 136 -20.13 -9.02 -8.57
C GLY A 136 -18.96 -9.72 -7.83
N VAL A 137 -18.64 -10.96 -8.15
CA VAL A 137 -17.55 -11.70 -7.50
C VAL A 137 -16.29 -11.60 -8.32
N SER A 138 -15.20 -11.16 -7.70
CA SER A 138 -13.87 -11.12 -8.31
C SER A 138 -12.83 -11.70 -7.35
N PHE A 139 -11.81 -12.34 -7.90
CA PHE A 139 -10.60 -12.72 -7.15
C PHE A 139 -9.36 -12.20 -7.87
N GLY A 140 -8.30 -12.02 -7.11
CA GLY A 140 -7.04 -11.51 -7.62
C GLY A 140 -5.85 -12.01 -6.85
N ALA A 141 -4.70 -11.99 -7.52
CA ALA A 141 -3.41 -12.27 -6.92
C ALA A 141 -2.33 -11.41 -7.59
N ALA A 142 -1.31 -11.07 -6.82
CA ALA A 142 -0.14 -10.38 -7.34
C ALA A 142 1.14 -10.87 -6.65
N TYR A 143 2.26 -10.69 -7.35
CA TYR A 143 3.60 -11.00 -6.85
C TYR A 143 4.59 -9.97 -7.36
N THR A 144 5.53 -9.57 -6.50
CA THR A 144 6.68 -8.72 -6.86
C THR A 144 7.96 -9.29 -6.30
N SER A 145 9.05 -9.10 -7.03
CA SER A 145 10.41 -9.40 -6.58
C SER A 145 11.36 -8.32 -7.07
N SER A 146 12.11 -7.74 -6.16
CA SER A 146 13.03 -6.64 -6.46
C SER A 146 14.37 -6.87 -5.76
N ASP A 147 15.43 -6.37 -6.36
CA ASP A 147 16.70 -6.23 -5.68
C ASP A 147 16.59 -5.16 -4.59
N ARG A 148 17.26 -5.39 -3.48
CA ARG A 148 17.46 -4.38 -2.45
C ARG A 148 18.73 -3.60 -2.75
N THR A 149 18.73 -2.31 -2.40
CA THR A 149 19.93 -1.50 -2.55
C THR A 149 21.06 -1.99 -1.65
N ASN A 150 22.31 -1.66 -1.98
CA ASN A 150 23.45 -2.00 -1.13
C ASN A 150 23.32 -1.45 0.29
N GLU A 151 22.70 -0.27 0.44
CA GLU A 151 22.45 0.32 1.73
C GLU A 151 21.43 -0.50 2.53
N GLN A 152 20.33 -0.92 1.90
CA GLN A 152 19.34 -1.79 2.54
C GLN A 152 19.93 -3.14 2.96
N VAL A 153 20.76 -3.75 2.13
CA VAL A 153 21.38 -5.05 2.42
C VAL A 153 22.38 -4.96 3.59
N ASN A 154 23.21 -3.91 3.60
CA ASN A 154 24.32 -3.81 4.56
C ASN A 154 23.93 -3.12 5.87
N HIS A 155 22.92 -2.27 5.90
CA HIS A 155 22.63 -1.42 7.04
C HIS A 155 21.23 -1.61 7.64
N SER A 156 20.32 -2.34 7.00
CA SER A 156 19.01 -2.61 7.61
C SER A 156 19.03 -3.84 8.52
N THR A 157 17.99 -3.96 9.35
CA THR A 157 17.77 -5.12 10.22
C THR A 157 17.34 -6.38 9.48
N ALA A 158 16.82 -6.24 8.25
CA ALA A 158 16.40 -7.38 7.43
C ALA A 158 17.59 -8.01 6.70
N GLY A 159 17.61 -9.33 6.66
CA GLY A 159 18.59 -10.10 5.88
C GLY A 159 18.18 -10.27 4.42
N GLY A 160 19.17 -10.69 3.59
CA GLY A 160 18.93 -11.02 2.18
C GLY A 160 18.99 -9.82 1.23
N ASP A 161 19.21 -10.11 -0.04
CA ASP A 161 19.45 -9.18 -1.15
C ASP A 161 18.18 -8.91 -1.99
N LYS A 162 17.10 -9.64 -1.73
CA LYS A 162 15.80 -9.51 -2.40
C LYS A 162 14.71 -9.04 -1.45
N ALA A 163 13.81 -8.24 -2.01
CA ALA A 163 12.53 -7.87 -1.43
C ALA A 163 11.42 -8.54 -2.25
N ASP A 164 10.64 -9.41 -1.61
CA ASP A 164 9.57 -10.16 -2.26
C ASP A 164 8.24 -9.88 -1.56
N ALA A 165 7.17 -9.80 -2.34
CA ALA A 165 5.82 -9.72 -1.80
C ALA A 165 4.82 -10.49 -2.68
N TRP A 166 3.81 -11.06 -2.05
CA TRP A 166 2.66 -11.61 -2.75
C TRP A 166 1.37 -11.29 -1.99
N THR A 167 0.29 -11.19 -2.72
CA THR A 167 -1.05 -10.97 -2.18
C THR A 167 -2.08 -11.79 -2.93
N ALA A 168 -3.15 -12.14 -2.25
CA ALA A 168 -4.36 -12.69 -2.83
C ALA A 168 -5.58 -12.07 -2.18
N GLY A 169 -6.62 -11.81 -2.96
CA GLY A 169 -7.83 -11.16 -2.48
C GLY A 169 -9.10 -11.69 -3.12
N LEU A 170 -10.20 -11.46 -2.45
CA LEU A 170 -11.55 -11.74 -2.90
C LEU A 170 -12.41 -10.51 -2.69
N LYS A 171 -13.23 -10.19 -3.69
CA LYS A 171 -14.15 -9.04 -3.68
C LYS A 171 -15.54 -9.46 -4.11
N TYR A 172 -16.55 -8.90 -3.45
CA TYR A 172 -17.94 -8.88 -3.89
C TYR A 172 -18.40 -7.44 -3.99
N ASP A 173 -18.89 -7.05 -5.15
CA ASP A 173 -19.39 -5.70 -5.43
C ASP A 173 -20.65 -5.78 -6.28
N ALA A 174 -21.78 -5.97 -5.63
CA ALA A 174 -23.10 -5.99 -6.26
C ALA A 174 -24.21 -5.79 -5.21
N ASN A 175 -25.43 -5.49 -5.65
CA ASN A 175 -26.63 -5.37 -4.81
C ASN A 175 -26.47 -4.35 -3.66
N ASN A 176 -25.77 -3.23 -3.91
CA ASN A 176 -25.45 -2.21 -2.94
C ASN A 176 -24.52 -2.69 -1.78
N ILE A 177 -23.96 -3.89 -1.91
CA ILE A 177 -23.01 -4.47 -0.95
C ILE A 177 -21.62 -4.45 -1.57
N TYR A 178 -20.65 -3.97 -0.82
CA TYR A 178 -19.25 -4.11 -1.11
C TYR A 178 -18.59 -4.90 0.01
N LEU A 179 -17.93 -6.00 -0.32
CA LEU A 179 -17.13 -6.80 0.59
C LEU A 179 -15.81 -7.09 -0.07
N ALA A 180 -14.71 -6.88 0.62
CA ALA A 180 -13.40 -7.27 0.13
C ALA A 180 -12.53 -7.80 1.27
N THR A 181 -11.66 -8.73 0.93
CA THR A 181 -10.64 -9.23 1.84
C THR A 181 -9.38 -9.54 1.07
N MET A 182 -8.24 -9.33 1.73
CA MET A 182 -6.96 -9.74 1.19
C MET A 182 -6.06 -10.34 2.26
N TYR A 183 -5.15 -11.18 1.84
CA TYR A 183 -4.00 -11.63 2.61
C TYR A 183 -2.73 -11.43 1.82
N SER A 184 -1.66 -10.97 2.48
CA SER A 184 -0.36 -10.81 1.85
C SER A 184 0.79 -11.21 2.78
N GLU A 185 1.91 -11.55 2.17
CA GLU A 185 3.20 -11.66 2.84
C GLU A 185 4.23 -10.78 2.14
N THR A 186 5.04 -10.09 2.93
CA THR A 186 6.20 -9.35 2.44
C THR A 186 7.48 -9.91 3.06
N ARG A 187 8.60 -9.77 2.35
CA ARG A 187 9.94 -10.13 2.84
C ARG A 187 10.90 -8.99 2.59
N ASN A 188 11.66 -8.62 3.62
CA ASN A 188 12.78 -7.69 3.58
C ASN A 188 12.43 -6.28 3.05
N MET A 189 11.19 -5.82 3.24
CA MET A 189 10.74 -4.56 2.63
C MET A 189 9.88 -3.68 3.53
N THR A 190 9.16 -4.22 4.49
CA THR A 190 8.23 -3.44 5.32
C THR A 190 8.96 -2.77 6.48
N PRO A 191 9.04 -1.43 6.51
CA PRO A 191 9.61 -0.71 7.63
C PRO A 191 8.76 -0.89 8.88
N TYR A 192 9.40 -0.91 10.05
CA TYR A 192 8.74 -0.93 11.36
C TYR A 192 9.48 -0.02 12.35
N GLY A 193 8.88 0.21 13.51
CA GLY A 193 9.46 1.05 14.55
C GLY A 193 8.96 2.49 14.50
N GLY A 194 9.14 3.18 15.60
CA GLY A 194 8.62 4.51 15.84
C GLY A 194 9.40 5.64 15.17
N SER A 195 8.97 6.85 15.48
CA SER A 195 9.53 8.12 15.02
C SER A 195 10.91 8.47 15.61
N ASP A 196 11.59 7.53 16.25
CA ASP A 196 12.89 7.73 16.92
C ASP A 196 14.09 7.77 15.97
N GLY A 197 13.85 7.82 14.66
CA GLY A 197 14.88 8.08 13.65
C GLY A 197 15.69 6.88 13.19
N SER A 198 15.38 5.66 13.62
CA SER A 198 16.03 4.48 13.06
C SER A 198 15.46 4.13 11.69
N ASP A 199 15.98 4.73 10.64
CA ASP A 199 15.55 4.48 9.26
C ASP A 199 15.92 3.09 8.74
N ASN A 200 16.61 2.29 9.55
CA ASN A 200 17.15 1.00 9.17
C ASN A 200 16.34 -0.21 9.63
N THR A 201 15.22 -0.01 10.32
CA THR A 201 14.38 -1.12 10.79
C THR A 201 13.44 -1.59 9.69
N ILE A 202 13.79 -2.71 9.06
CA ILE A 202 13.00 -3.38 8.02
C ILE A 202 12.72 -4.81 8.50
N ALA A 203 11.46 -5.23 8.41
CA ALA A 203 11.04 -6.57 8.82
C ALA A 203 11.55 -7.65 7.85
N ASN A 204 12.06 -8.76 8.39
CA ASN A 204 12.41 -9.93 7.60
C ASN A 204 11.20 -10.51 6.88
N LYS A 205 10.05 -10.49 7.55
CA LYS A 205 8.78 -10.93 6.99
C LYS A 205 7.61 -10.21 7.67
N THR A 206 6.56 -9.91 6.90
CA THR A 206 5.26 -9.55 7.47
C THR A 206 4.15 -10.45 6.93
N GLN A 207 3.13 -10.64 7.74
CA GLN A 207 1.87 -11.28 7.40
C GLN A 207 0.76 -10.26 7.61
N ASN A 208 0.00 -10.01 6.56
CA ASN A 208 -0.97 -8.92 6.52
C ASN A 208 -2.34 -9.47 6.16
N PHE A 209 -3.35 -8.96 6.81
CA PHE A 209 -4.73 -9.32 6.55
C PHE A 209 -5.61 -8.07 6.64
N GLU A 210 -6.44 -7.89 5.64
CA GLU A 210 -7.42 -6.81 5.60
C GLU A 210 -8.78 -7.32 5.18
N VAL A 211 -9.81 -6.73 5.73
CA VAL A 211 -11.19 -6.95 5.33
C VAL A 211 -11.98 -5.66 5.48
N THR A 212 -12.82 -5.36 4.49
CA THR A 212 -13.74 -4.22 4.51
C THR A 212 -15.13 -4.64 4.05
N ALA A 213 -16.14 -3.99 4.61
CA ALA A 213 -17.53 -4.18 4.24
C ALA A 213 -18.26 -2.84 4.23
N GLN A 214 -19.02 -2.59 3.16
CA GLN A 214 -19.83 -1.38 3.00
C GLN A 214 -21.21 -1.75 2.48
N TYR A 215 -22.20 -0.94 2.81
CA TYR A 215 -23.55 -1.03 2.24
C TYR A 215 -24.05 0.34 1.80
N GLN A 216 -24.50 0.47 0.56
CA GLN A 216 -25.02 1.72 0.03
C GLN A 216 -26.55 1.75 0.14
N PHE A 217 -27.09 2.59 1.01
CA PHE A 217 -28.52 2.87 1.06
C PHE A 217 -28.96 3.80 -0.06
N ASP A 218 -30.17 3.62 -0.55
CA ASP A 218 -30.75 4.44 -1.62
C ASP A 218 -30.88 5.93 -1.25
N PHE A 219 -31.00 6.24 0.05
CA PHE A 219 -31.07 7.61 0.54
C PHE A 219 -29.71 8.30 0.72
N GLY A 220 -28.62 7.67 0.26
CA GLY A 220 -27.29 8.27 0.20
C GLY A 220 -26.35 7.90 1.35
N LEU A 221 -26.78 7.18 2.38
CA LEU A 221 -25.90 6.72 3.46
C LEU A 221 -25.12 5.47 3.06
N ARG A 222 -23.80 5.45 3.36
CA ARG A 222 -22.93 4.29 3.19
C ARG A 222 -22.19 4.03 4.50
N PRO A 223 -22.72 3.22 5.41
CA PRO A 223 -21.97 2.71 6.54
C PRO A 223 -20.86 1.75 6.08
N GLU A 224 -19.78 1.71 6.85
CA GLU A 224 -18.63 0.89 6.57
C GLU A 224 -17.97 0.38 7.84
N VAL A 225 -17.36 -0.80 7.74
CA VAL A 225 -16.54 -1.40 8.78
C VAL A 225 -15.33 -2.05 8.13
N SER A 226 -14.19 -1.99 8.80
CA SER A 226 -12.99 -2.70 8.36
C SER A 226 -12.21 -3.26 9.54
N PHE A 227 -11.39 -4.23 9.24
CA PHE A 227 -10.34 -4.73 10.14
C PHE A 227 -9.06 -4.90 9.36
N LEU A 228 -7.95 -4.49 9.97
CA LEU A 228 -6.65 -4.49 9.36
C LEU A 228 -5.58 -4.93 10.36
N MET A 229 -4.71 -5.85 9.93
CA MET A 229 -3.63 -6.37 10.75
C MET A 229 -2.37 -6.56 9.91
N SER A 230 -1.23 -6.13 10.45
CA SER A 230 0.11 -6.45 9.97
C SER A 230 0.93 -7.01 11.10
N LYS A 231 1.43 -8.23 10.96
CA LYS A 231 2.29 -8.90 11.93
C LYS A 231 3.70 -9.08 11.38
N GLY A 232 4.67 -8.42 12.01
CA GLY A 232 6.08 -8.64 11.75
C GLY A 232 6.57 -9.94 12.39
N LYS A 233 7.38 -10.68 11.63
CA LYS A 233 7.98 -11.95 12.05
C LYS A 233 9.49 -11.79 12.11
N ASP A 234 10.10 -12.41 13.14
CA ASP A 234 11.54 -12.40 13.34
C ASP A 234 12.15 -10.98 13.32
N LEU A 235 11.45 -10.03 13.95
CA LEU A 235 11.89 -8.65 14.04
C LEU A 235 13.11 -8.53 14.93
N THR A 236 14.09 -7.74 14.52
CA THR A 236 15.21 -7.33 15.36
C THR A 236 14.82 -6.05 16.10
N MET A 237 14.63 -6.14 17.39
CA MET A 237 14.35 -4.98 18.24
C MET A 237 15.68 -4.40 18.73
N PRO A 238 15.97 -3.12 18.50
CA PRO A 238 17.16 -2.48 19.04
C PRO A 238 17.25 -2.65 20.56
N GLY A 239 18.44 -2.84 21.08
CA GLY A 239 18.68 -2.87 22.50
C GLY A 239 18.29 -1.53 23.14
N THR A 240 17.68 -1.59 24.31
CA THR A 240 17.41 -0.40 25.16
C THR A 240 18.42 -0.34 26.31
N ALA A 241 18.48 0.79 27.01
CA ALA A 241 19.31 0.90 28.22
C ALA A 241 18.99 -0.18 29.27
N ALA A 242 17.73 -0.65 29.30
CA ALA A 242 17.27 -1.73 30.18
C ALA A 242 17.51 -3.15 29.60
N SER A 243 17.69 -3.27 28.30
CA SER A 243 17.96 -4.54 27.59
C SER A 243 18.97 -4.32 26.47
N PRO A 244 20.28 -4.21 26.79
CA PRO A 244 21.31 -3.83 25.82
C PRO A 244 21.51 -4.82 24.66
N ALA A 245 21.14 -6.09 24.87
CA ALA A 245 21.34 -7.15 23.86
C ALA A 245 20.30 -7.15 22.73
N GLY A 246 19.28 -6.27 22.79
CA GLY A 246 18.16 -6.36 21.88
C GLY A 246 17.35 -7.66 22.07
N THR A 247 16.19 -7.72 21.49
CA THR A 247 15.37 -8.94 21.44
C THR A 247 14.92 -9.17 20.01
N SER A 248 14.76 -10.43 19.63
CA SER A 248 14.07 -10.78 18.38
C SER A 248 12.73 -11.45 18.69
N GLY A 249 11.76 -11.27 17.83
CA GLY A 249 10.45 -11.89 18.01
C GLY A 249 9.40 -11.38 17.03
N ASP A 250 8.23 -11.93 17.20
CA ASP A 250 7.05 -11.55 16.42
C ASP A 250 6.29 -10.44 17.13
N LYS A 251 5.82 -9.44 16.38
CA LYS A 251 4.98 -8.37 16.91
C LYS A 251 3.90 -7.94 15.92
N ASP A 252 2.75 -7.53 16.44
CA ASP A 252 1.76 -6.82 15.66
C ASP A 252 2.29 -5.40 15.39
N LEU A 253 2.48 -5.05 14.11
CA LEU A 253 2.97 -3.74 13.68
C LEU A 253 1.83 -2.74 13.53
N VAL A 254 0.72 -3.22 13.00
CA VAL A 254 -0.54 -2.49 12.84
C VAL A 254 -1.67 -3.45 13.17
N LYS A 255 -2.66 -3.01 13.92
CA LYS A 255 -3.86 -3.79 14.20
C LYS A 255 -4.98 -2.87 14.67
N TYR A 256 -5.98 -2.72 13.85
CA TYR A 256 -7.14 -1.90 14.21
C TYR A 256 -8.43 -2.36 13.53
N ALA A 257 -9.54 -1.95 14.09
CA ALA A 257 -10.84 -1.92 13.41
C ALA A 257 -11.23 -0.47 13.12
N SER A 258 -11.92 -0.24 12.02
CA SER A 258 -12.52 1.04 11.69
C SER A 258 -14.03 0.90 11.51
N VAL A 259 -14.76 1.90 11.97
CA VAL A 259 -16.22 1.99 11.79
C VAL A 259 -16.56 3.41 11.36
N GLY A 260 -17.20 3.53 10.22
CA GLY A 260 -17.50 4.81 9.64
C GLY A 260 -18.77 4.85 8.84
N ALA A 261 -19.05 6.01 8.31
CA ALA A 261 -20.15 6.22 7.35
C ALA A 261 -19.86 7.42 6.48
N THR A 262 -20.16 7.28 5.19
CA THR A 262 -20.22 8.39 4.23
C THR A 262 -21.66 8.69 3.90
N TYR A 263 -22.03 9.98 3.87
CA TYR A 263 -23.33 10.43 3.40
C TYR A 263 -23.21 11.26 2.12
N TYR A 264 -23.80 10.81 1.05
CA TYR A 264 -23.83 11.47 -0.24
C TYR A 264 -25.08 12.34 -0.37
N PHE A 265 -24.93 13.65 -0.26
CA PHE A 265 -26.03 14.60 -0.51
C PHE A 265 -26.43 14.63 -1.99
N ASN A 266 -25.42 14.49 -2.85
CA ASN A 266 -25.56 14.38 -4.29
C ASN A 266 -24.23 13.89 -4.89
N LYS A 267 -24.13 13.76 -6.22
CA LYS A 267 -22.93 13.29 -6.93
C LYS A 267 -21.66 14.15 -6.74
N ASN A 268 -21.81 15.39 -6.25
CA ASN A 268 -20.71 16.36 -6.14
C ASN A 268 -20.37 16.72 -4.68
N PHE A 269 -21.18 16.29 -3.73
CA PHE A 269 -21.00 16.66 -2.32
C PHE A 269 -21.33 15.48 -1.40
N SER A 270 -20.39 15.13 -0.59
CA SER A 270 -20.51 14.11 0.47
C SER A 270 -19.80 14.58 1.74
N THR A 271 -20.13 13.95 2.83
CA THR A 271 -19.44 14.07 4.11
C THR A 271 -19.25 12.69 4.70
N TYR A 272 -18.23 12.53 5.53
CA TYR A 272 -17.97 11.26 6.19
C TYR A 272 -17.57 11.45 7.65
N VAL A 273 -17.67 10.39 8.41
CA VAL A 273 -17.03 10.21 9.71
C VAL A 273 -16.45 8.81 9.75
N ASP A 274 -15.21 8.68 10.20
CA ASP A 274 -14.51 7.42 10.35
C ASP A 274 -13.84 7.38 11.72
N TYR A 275 -13.96 6.27 12.43
CA TYR A 275 -13.40 6.08 13.76
C TYR A 275 -12.54 4.82 13.79
N LYS A 276 -11.25 5.02 14.05
CA LYS A 276 -10.27 3.94 14.17
C LYS A 276 -10.14 3.49 15.62
N ILE A 277 -10.33 2.20 15.84
CA ILE A 277 -10.18 1.54 17.14
C ILE A 277 -8.87 0.76 17.13
N ASN A 278 -7.86 1.29 17.80
CA ASN A 278 -6.58 0.62 17.95
C ASN A 278 -6.75 -0.67 18.79
N LEU A 279 -6.23 -1.77 18.27
CA LEU A 279 -6.30 -3.10 18.90
C LEU A 279 -4.91 -3.64 19.27
N LEU A 280 -3.85 -2.80 19.15
CA LEU A 280 -2.55 -3.11 19.75
C LEU A 280 -2.64 -3.00 21.27
N ASP A 281 -1.86 -3.80 21.99
CA ASP A 281 -1.76 -3.70 23.43
C ASP A 281 -1.12 -2.36 23.84
N GLU A 282 -1.58 -1.75 24.91
CA GLU A 282 -1.08 -0.43 25.38
C GLU A 282 0.42 -0.44 25.72
N ASP A 283 0.94 -1.60 26.14
CA ASP A 283 2.35 -1.83 26.43
C ASP A 283 3.20 -2.09 25.16
N ASP A 284 2.56 -2.16 23.98
CA ASP A 284 3.28 -2.36 22.73
C ASP A 284 3.96 -1.06 22.29
N SER A 285 5.22 -1.18 21.82
CA SER A 285 6.00 -0.04 21.33
C SER A 285 5.40 0.64 20.10
N PHE A 286 4.48 -0.04 19.41
CA PHE A 286 3.75 0.49 18.24
C PHE A 286 2.37 1.02 18.57
N TYR A 287 1.98 0.99 19.85
CA TYR A 287 0.68 1.51 20.28
C TYR A 287 0.51 2.99 19.91
N THR A 288 -0.62 3.30 19.30
CA THR A 288 -1.06 4.68 19.03
C THR A 288 -2.46 4.87 19.60
N ARG A 289 -2.86 6.11 19.84
CA ARG A 289 -4.24 6.42 20.29
C ARG A 289 -5.25 6.16 19.17
N ASN A 290 -6.50 5.92 19.56
CA ASN A 290 -7.63 5.91 18.64
C ASN A 290 -7.86 7.32 18.07
N ASP A 291 -8.21 7.40 16.79
CA ASP A 291 -8.44 8.65 16.08
C ASP A 291 -9.87 8.72 15.54
N ILE A 292 -10.39 9.94 15.42
CA ILE A 292 -11.66 10.26 14.76
C ILE A 292 -11.35 11.24 13.62
N SER A 293 -11.82 10.95 12.42
CA SER A 293 -11.72 11.78 11.23
C SER A 293 -13.06 11.98 10.53
#